data_5c4c5b8a9a1509a13fcf03b4ce4e96a0
#
_entry.id   5c4c5b8a9a1509a13fcf03b4ce4e96a0
#
_cell.length_a   1.000
_cell.length_b   1.000
_cell.length_c   1.000
_cell.angle_alpha   90.00
_cell.angle_beta   90.00
_cell.angle_gamma   90.00
#
_symmetry.space_group_name_H-M   'P 1'
#
loop_
_entity.id
_entity.type
_entity.pdbx_description
1 polymer ?
#
loop_
_entity_poly.entity_id
_entity_poly.type
_entity_poly.pdbx_seq_one_letter_code
_entity_poly.pdbx_strand_id
1 'polypeptide(L)'
;TAIGLAVLDERKAMPTNAGQGVLSVALFQDVSAIPILAAMPFLAPAAAQAAGGGWWGAAKAVAVIAGLLLGGRLLLRPALRWIAGSKTPEVFTAAALLLVVATAALMHAVGLSMALGAFLAGVLLAESEYRRELETDLEPFKGLLLGLFFIAVGMSIDFAVVFAQPGLVAAIVLGFLLVKAIVLMVIARGMPIPLAERPVFVILLAQGGEFGFVVFQAAQQAGVIDGAVSSLLVAAVAVSMLISPLALVLADKWLLPRLA
;
A
#
# COMPACT_ATOMS: atom_id res chain seq x y z
N THR A 1 5.49 -0.32 4.72
CA THR A 1 6.13 -1.62 4.41
C THR A 1 7.54 -1.42 3.86
N ALA A 2 7.72 -0.62 2.79
CA ALA A 2 9.02 -0.44 2.13
C ALA A 2 10.12 0.05 3.09
N ILE A 3 9.85 1.07 3.92
CA ILE A 3 10.82 1.61 4.89
C ILE A 3 11.20 0.56 5.94
N GLY A 4 10.23 -0.18 6.47
CA GLY A 4 10.49 -1.21 7.48
C GLY A 4 11.37 -2.34 6.97
N LEU A 5 11.13 -2.79 5.74
CA LEU A 5 11.92 -3.84 5.10
C LEU A 5 13.33 -3.35 4.75
N ALA A 6 13.48 -2.12 4.24
CA ALA A 6 14.79 -1.53 3.98
C ALA A 6 15.65 -1.45 5.25
N VAL A 7 15.08 -1.01 6.37
CA VAL A 7 15.77 -0.97 7.67
C VAL A 7 16.17 -2.36 8.17
N LEU A 8 15.31 -3.36 7.98
CA LEU A 8 15.64 -4.75 8.34
C LEU A 8 16.77 -5.33 7.50
N ASP A 9 16.80 -4.99 6.21
CA ASP A 9 17.86 -5.43 5.29
C ASP A 9 19.20 -4.79 5.64
N GLU A 10 19.23 -3.47 5.84
CA GLU A 10 20.43 -2.74 6.29
C GLU A 10 21.00 -3.31 7.60
N ARG A 11 20.13 -3.74 8.50
CA ARG A 11 20.51 -4.33 9.80
C ARG A 11 20.81 -5.83 9.72
N LYS A 12 20.67 -6.44 8.57
CA LYS A 12 20.76 -7.91 8.38
C LYS A 12 19.85 -8.67 9.36
N ALA A 13 18.72 -8.06 9.73
CA ALA A 13 17.76 -8.60 10.70
C ALA A 13 16.61 -9.37 10.05
N MET A 14 16.56 -9.47 8.72
CA MET A 14 15.54 -10.25 7.98
C MET A 14 15.42 -11.71 8.44
N PRO A 15 16.52 -12.45 8.79
CA PRO A 15 16.42 -13.83 9.23
C PRO A 15 15.95 -13.99 10.68
N THR A 16 15.85 -12.90 11.47
CA THR A 16 15.38 -12.98 12.88
C THR A 16 13.88 -13.25 12.95
N ASN A 17 13.40 -13.69 14.12
CA ASN A 17 11.97 -13.92 14.32
C ASN A 17 11.17 -12.62 14.19
N ALA A 18 11.69 -11.49 14.64
CA ALA A 18 11.08 -10.18 14.43
C ALA A 18 11.05 -9.80 12.95
N GLY A 19 12.15 -10.02 12.20
CA GLY A 19 12.23 -9.73 10.78
C GLY A 19 11.21 -10.52 9.96
N GLN A 20 11.11 -11.82 10.20
CA GLN A 20 10.10 -12.67 9.57
C GLN A 20 8.67 -12.28 9.97
N GLY A 21 8.47 -11.89 11.23
CA GLY A 21 7.20 -11.37 11.73
C GLY A 21 6.81 -10.06 11.04
N VAL A 22 7.76 -9.12 10.91
CA VAL A 22 7.54 -7.85 10.19
C VAL A 22 7.15 -8.11 8.74
N LEU A 23 7.89 -8.97 8.03
CA LEU A 23 7.60 -9.34 6.65
C LEU A 23 6.19 -9.93 6.51
N SER A 24 5.84 -10.89 7.37
CA SER A 24 4.55 -11.57 7.32
C SER A 24 3.38 -10.63 7.56
N VAL A 25 3.47 -9.78 8.59
CA VAL A 25 2.41 -8.82 8.91
C VAL A 25 2.33 -7.71 7.87
N ALA A 26 3.46 -7.23 7.36
CA ALA A 26 3.49 -6.21 6.31
C ALA A 26 2.84 -6.73 5.03
N LEU A 27 3.19 -7.93 4.56
CA LEU A 27 2.55 -8.56 3.40
C LEU A 27 1.05 -8.75 3.61
N PHE A 28 0.62 -9.18 4.81
CA PHE A 28 -0.80 -9.29 5.13
C PHE A 28 -1.52 -7.93 5.04
N GLN A 29 -0.90 -6.85 5.57
CA GLN A 29 -1.46 -5.50 5.50
C GLN A 29 -1.57 -5.02 4.05
N ASP A 30 -0.56 -5.27 3.22
CA ASP A 30 -0.54 -4.89 1.81
C ASP A 30 -1.64 -5.63 1.03
N VAL A 31 -1.79 -6.93 1.22
CA VAL A 31 -2.88 -7.72 0.62
C VAL A 31 -4.25 -7.26 1.12
N SER A 32 -4.37 -6.86 2.39
CA SER A 32 -5.63 -6.37 2.97
C SER A 32 -6.10 -5.04 2.39
N ALA A 33 -5.21 -4.26 1.78
CA ALA A 33 -5.59 -3.03 1.08
C ALA A 33 -6.53 -3.29 -0.10
N ILE A 34 -6.44 -4.46 -0.75
CA ILE A 34 -7.25 -4.81 -1.92
C ILE A 34 -8.74 -4.86 -1.61
N PRO A 35 -9.20 -5.70 -0.64
CA PRO A 35 -10.63 -5.76 -0.31
C PRO A 35 -11.13 -4.42 0.24
N ILE A 36 -10.29 -3.64 0.93
CA ILE A 36 -10.65 -2.30 1.40
C ILE A 36 -10.91 -1.37 0.21
N LEU A 37 -10.00 -1.32 -0.77
CA LEU A 37 -10.16 -0.50 -1.97
C LEU A 37 -11.37 -0.95 -2.82
N ALA A 38 -11.61 -2.25 -2.92
CA ALA A 38 -12.75 -2.80 -3.64
C ALA A 38 -14.09 -2.49 -2.92
N ALA A 39 -14.06 -2.36 -1.60
CA ALA A 39 -15.23 -2.03 -0.79
C ALA A 39 -15.58 -0.53 -0.78
N MET A 40 -14.65 0.37 -1.14
CA MET A 40 -14.84 1.82 -1.06
C MET A 40 -16.14 2.33 -1.75
N PRO A 41 -16.51 1.89 -2.97
CA PRO A 41 -17.74 2.34 -3.61
C PRO A 41 -19.00 1.97 -2.84
N PHE A 42 -18.98 0.89 -2.06
CA PHE A 42 -20.12 0.45 -1.25
C PHE A 42 -20.26 1.23 0.05
N LEU A 43 -19.17 1.87 0.52
CA LEU A 43 -19.16 2.73 1.71
C LEU A 43 -19.56 4.17 1.39
N ALA A 44 -19.68 4.53 0.12
CA ALA A 44 -20.09 5.86 -0.32
C ALA A 44 -21.50 6.20 0.20
N PRO A 45 -21.79 7.48 0.52
CA PRO A 45 -23.13 7.91 0.94
C PRO A 45 -24.21 7.50 -0.07
N ALA A 46 -25.42 7.23 0.42
CA ALA A 46 -26.53 6.77 -0.41
C ALA A 46 -26.83 7.67 -1.62
N ALA A 47 -26.64 9.02 -1.47
CA ALA A 47 -26.78 9.96 -2.56
C ALA A 47 -25.74 9.77 -3.67
N ALA A 48 -24.50 9.48 -3.32
CA ALA A 48 -23.42 9.18 -4.27
C ALA A 48 -23.62 7.82 -4.92
N GLN A 49 -24.10 6.84 -4.15
CA GLN A 49 -24.47 5.52 -4.69
C GLN A 49 -25.64 5.60 -5.68
N ALA A 50 -26.65 6.42 -5.39
CA ALA A 50 -27.78 6.64 -6.31
C ALA A 50 -27.33 7.29 -7.63
N ALA A 51 -26.42 8.28 -7.56
CA ALA A 51 -25.82 8.90 -8.75
C ALA A 51 -24.94 7.93 -9.55
N GLY A 52 -24.28 6.99 -8.88
CA GLY A 52 -23.44 5.95 -9.49
C GLY A 52 -24.19 4.70 -9.97
N GLY A 53 -25.51 4.69 -9.93
CA GLY A 53 -26.34 3.56 -10.41
C GLY A 53 -26.70 2.52 -9.34
N GLY A 54 -26.49 2.82 -8.06
CA GLY A 54 -26.87 1.95 -6.96
C GLY A 54 -26.29 0.53 -7.08
N TRP A 55 -27.14 -0.50 -6.90
CA TRP A 55 -26.71 -1.90 -6.99
C TRP A 55 -26.18 -2.28 -8.40
N TRP A 56 -26.63 -1.60 -9.46
CA TRP A 56 -26.11 -1.77 -10.82
C TRP A 56 -24.66 -1.29 -10.95
N GLY A 57 -24.28 -0.19 -10.27
CA GLY A 57 -22.89 0.26 -10.19
C GLY A 57 -22.00 -0.78 -9.51
N ALA A 58 -22.48 -1.34 -8.41
CA ALA A 58 -21.79 -2.43 -7.71
C ALA A 58 -21.63 -3.69 -8.56
N ALA A 59 -22.70 -4.13 -9.22
CA ALA A 59 -22.68 -5.28 -10.12
C ALA A 59 -21.71 -5.06 -11.30
N LYS A 60 -21.71 -3.85 -11.88
CA LYS A 60 -20.76 -3.45 -12.93
C LYS A 60 -19.32 -3.49 -12.44
N ALA A 61 -19.03 -2.99 -11.23
CA ALA A 61 -17.70 -3.01 -10.64
C ALA A 61 -17.21 -4.45 -10.45
N VAL A 62 -18.03 -5.31 -9.85
CA VAL A 62 -17.73 -6.75 -9.68
C VAL A 62 -17.52 -7.44 -11.02
N ALA A 63 -18.37 -7.17 -12.01
CA ALA A 63 -18.25 -7.74 -13.35
C ALA A 63 -16.96 -7.33 -14.05
N VAL A 64 -16.53 -6.06 -13.91
CA VAL A 64 -15.27 -5.56 -14.49
C VAL A 64 -14.07 -6.18 -13.79
N ILE A 65 -14.07 -6.29 -12.45
CA ILE A 65 -12.99 -6.96 -11.71
C ILE A 65 -12.91 -8.44 -12.12
N ALA A 66 -14.03 -9.14 -12.13
CA ALA A 66 -14.07 -10.55 -12.54
C ALA A 66 -13.65 -10.72 -14.01
N GLY A 67 -14.13 -9.86 -14.89
CA GLY A 67 -13.76 -9.84 -16.31
C GLY A 67 -12.27 -9.58 -16.52
N LEU A 68 -11.69 -8.66 -15.74
CA LEU A 68 -10.24 -8.39 -15.76
C LEU A 68 -9.42 -9.59 -15.29
N LEU A 69 -9.82 -10.23 -14.18
CA LEU A 69 -9.12 -11.40 -13.66
C LEU A 69 -9.23 -12.62 -14.60
N LEU A 70 -10.43 -12.92 -15.07
CA LEU A 70 -10.67 -14.05 -15.98
C LEU A 70 -10.09 -13.79 -17.37
N GLY A 71 -10.38 -12.63 -17.95
CA GLY A 71 -9.84 -12.22 -19.26
C GLY A 71 -8.34 -12.06 -19.24
N GLY A 72 -7.81 -11.47 -18.15
CA GLY A 72 -6.38 -11.35 -17.93
C GLY A 72 -5.68 -12.71 -17.92
N ARG A 73 -6.16 -13.67 -17.15
CA ARG A 73 -5.60 -15.05 -17.13
C ARG A 73 -5.60 -15.72 -18.50
N LEU A 74 -6.65 -15.51 -19.31
CA LEU A 74 -6.78 -16.11 -20.64
C LEU A 74 -5.91 -15.41 -21.69
N LEU A 75 -5.85 -14.07 -21.66
CA LEU A 75 -5.21 -13.25 -22.71
C LEU A 75 -3.75 -12.94 -22.41
N LEU A 76 -3.38 -12.84 -21.13
CA LEU A 76 -2.02 -12.42 -20.75
C LEU A 76 -0.96 -13.44 -21.18
N ARG A 77 -1.22 -14.72 -20.98
CA ARG A 77 -0.28 -15.78 -21.38
C ARG A 77 0.08 -15.74 -22.87
N PRO A 78 -0.90 -15.78 -23.81
CA PRO A 78 -0.57 -15.69 -25.23
C PRO A 78 0.05 -14.32 -25.61
N ALA A 79 -0.42 -13.23 -25.03
CA ALA A 79 0.12 -11.90 -25.29
C ALA A 79 1.60 -11.78 -24.87
N LEU A 80 1.91 -12.18 -23.64
CA LEU A 80 3.29 -12.15 -23.13
C LEU A 80 4.21 -13.10 -23.93
N ARG A 81 3.74 -14.29 -24.30
CA ARG A 81 4.50 -15.19 -25.18
C ARG A 81 4.82 -14.57 -26.54
N TRP A 82 3.84 -13.90 -27.13
CA TRP A 82 4.04 -13.22 -28.42
C TRP A 82 5.07 -12.08 -28.30
N ILE A 83 4.96 -11.28 -27.23
CA ILE A 83 5.87 -10.18 -26.94
C ILE A 83 7.27 -10.68 -26.58
N ALA A 84 7.40 -11.71 -25.75
CA ALA A 84 8.68 -12.34 -25.41
C ALA A 84 9.39 -12.91 -26.64
N GLY A 85 8.63 -13.33 -27.65
CA GLY A 85 9.16 -13.77 -28.95
C GLY A 85 9.91 -12.67 -29.72
N SER A 86 9.74 -11.40 -29.39
CA SER A 86 10.48 -10.27 -29.99
C SER A 86 11.96 -10.23 -29.60
N LYS A 87 12.34 -10.94 -28.53
CA LYS A 87 13.72 -10.96 -27.95
C LYS A 87 14.27 -9.57 -27.59
N THR A 88 13.39 -8.60 -27.38
CA THR A 88 13.73 -7.22 -27.05
C THR A 88 13.24 -6.92 -25.63
N PRO A 89 14.12 -6.86 -24.61
CA PRO A 89 13.73 -6.64 -23.21
C PRO A 89 12.90 -5.37 -23.01
N GLU A 90 13.25 -4.30 -23.73
CA GLU A 90 12.56 -2.99 -23.61
C GLU A 90 11.10 -3.07 -24.06
N VAL A 91 10.80 -3.87 -25.07
CA VAL A 91 9.43 -4.08 -25.56
C VAL A 91 8.61 -4.86 -24.53
N PHE A 92 9.24 -5.84 -23.87
CA PHE A 92 8.60 -6.63 -22.83
C PHE A 92 8.27 -5.79 -21.59
N THR A 93 9.23 -5.00 -21.11
CA THR A 93 9.02 -4.05 -20.00
C THR A 93 7.96 -3.01 -20.32
N ALA A 94 8.01 -2.42 -21.52
CA ALA A 94 7.00 -1.45 -21.97
C ALA A 94 5.60 -2.06 -22.02
N ALA A 95 5.46 -3.30 -22.47
CA ALA A 95 4.18 -3.99 -22.50
C ALA A 95 3.63 -4.28 -21.08
N ALA A 96 4.50 -4.66 -20.14
CA ALA A 96 4.11 -4.84 -18.75
C ALA A 96 3.63 -3.53 -18.11
N LEU A 97 4.36 -2.43 -18.31
CA LEU A 97 3.95 -1.11 -17.84
C LEU A 97 2.66 -0.63 -18.50
N LEU A 98 2.50 -0.86 -19.80
CA LEU A 98 1.26 -0.56 -20.53
C LEU A 98 0.07 -1.32 -19.94
N LEU A 99 0.24 -2.58 -19.58
CA LEU A 99 -0.82 -3.36 -18.95
C LEU A 99 -1.24 -2.75 -17.61
N VAL A 100 -0.28 -2.35 -16.78
CA VAL A 100 -0.56 -1.69 -15.50
C VAL A 100 -1.33 -0.39 -15.70
N VAL A 101 -0.89 0.46 -16.63
CA VAL A 101 -1.55 1.74 -16.93
C VAL A 101 -2.94 1.52 -17.53
N ALA A 102 -3.08 0.57 -18.46
CA ALA A 102 -4.36 0.26 -19.10
C ALA A 102 -5.39 -0.28 -18.09
N THR A 103 -4.98 -1.16 -17.18
CA THR A 103 -5.87 -1.67 -16.14
C THR A 103 -6.23 -0.60 -15.11
N ALA A 104 -5.30 0.28 -14.74
CA ALA A 104 -5.58 1.44 -13.89
C ALA A 104 -6.58 2.39 -14.55
N ALA A 105 -6.40 2.70 -15.84
CA ALA A 105 -7.32 3.54 -16.60
C ALA A 105 -8.71 2.89 -16.76
N LEU A 106 -8.77 1.58 -16.98
CA LEU A 106 -10.02 0.83 -17.06
C LEU A 106 -10.79 0.91 -15.73
N MET A 107 -10.11 0.72 -14.60
CA MET A 107 -10.75 0.83 -13.28
C MET A 107 -11.28 2.25 -13.04
N HIS A 108 -10.51 3.28 -13.40
CA HIS A 108 -10.95 4.67 -13.30
C HIS A 108 -12.20 4.95 -14.15
N ALA A 109 -12.25 4.42 -15.37
CA ALA A 109 -13.39 4.60 -16.29
C ALA A 109 -14.70 3.99 -15.76
N VAL A 110 -14.63 3.02 -14.85
CA VAL A 110 -15.80 2.42 -14.19
C VAL A 110 -16.06 2.96 -12.78
N GLY A 111 -15.34 4.01 -12.37
CA GLY A 111 -15.52 4.66 -11.07
C GLY A 111 -14.80 3.97 -9.91
N LEU A 112 -13.84 3.09 -10.20
CA LEU A 112 -13.00 2.43 -9.20
C LEU A 112 -11.63 3.11 -9.09
N SER A 113 -10.91 2.81 -8.01
CA SER A 113 -9.56 3.34 -7.79
C SER A 113 -8.58 2.81 -8.85
N MET A 114 -7.77 3.74 -9.42
CA MET A 114 -6.65 3.37 -10.30
C MET A 114 -5.65 2.44 -9.62
N ALA A 115 -5.42 2.63 -8.32
CA ALA A 115 -4.52 1.79 -7.55
C ALA A 115 -5.00 0.34 -7.46
N LEU A 116 -6.33 0.12 -7.36
CA LEU A 116 -6.91 -1.22 -7.44
C LEU A 116 -6.60 -1.85 -8.81
N GLY A 117 -6.72 -1.09 -9.89
CA GLY A 117 -6.39 -1.57 -11.24
C GLY A 117 -4.92 -1.96 -11.38
N ALA A 118 -4.01 -1.10 -10.94
CA ALA A 118 -2.57 -1.37 -10.96
C ALA A 118 -2.21 -2.59 -10.11
N PHE A 119 -2.86 -2.74 -8.95
CA PHE A 119 -2.68 -3.91 -8.09
C PHE A 119 -3.13 -5.21 -8.78
N LEU A 120 -4.34 -5.22 -9.35
CA LEU A 120 -4.88 -6.39 -10.07
C LEU A 120 -3.99 -6.78 -11.26
N ALA A 121 -3.42 -5.79 -11.98
CA ALA A 121 -2.42 -6.05 -13.01
C ALA A 121 -1.18 -6.75 -12.44
N GLY A 122 -0.68 -6.28 -11.30
CA GLY A 122 0.45 -6.91 -10.61
C GLY A 122 0.17 -8.36 -10.22
N VAL A 123 -1.02 -8.66 -9.69
CA VAL A 123 -1.44 -10.03 -9.38
C VAL A 123 -1.47 -10.91 -10.63
N LEU A 124 -2.02 -10.41 -11.74
CA LEU A 124 -2.04 -11.14 -13.01
C LEU A 124 -0.63 -11.42 -13.54
N LEU A 125 0.28 -10.43 -13.46
CA LEU A 125 1.66 -10.57 -13.89
C LEU A 125 2.45 -11.52 -12.98
N ALA A 126 2.17 -11.53 -11.67
CA ALA A 126 2.81 -12.43 -10.70
C ALA A 126 2.48 -13.91 -10.94
N GLU A 127 1.32 -14.22 -11.57
CA GLU A 127 0.94 -15.58 -11.97
C GLU A 127 1.56 -16.00 -13.32
N SER A 128 2.28 -15.11 -14.02
CA SER A 128 2.82 -15.37 -15.33
C SER A 128 4.11 -16.21 -15.27
N GLU A 129 4.39 -16.95 -16.35
CA GLU A 129 5.65 -17.70 -16.54
C GLU A 129 6.89 -16.76 -16.59
N TYR A 130 6.65 -15.47 -16.92
CA TYR A 130 7.68 -14.44 -17.08
C TYR A 130 7.90 -13.57 -15.82
N ARG A 131 7.36 -14.00 -14.67
CA ARG A 131 7.41 -13.24 -13.42
C ARG A 131 8.83 -12.78 -13.06
N ARG A 132 9.84 -13.66 -13.19
CA ARG A 132 11.24 -13.36 -12.81
C ARG A 132 11.85 -12.29 -13.71
N GLU A 133 11.60 -12.37 -15.01
CA GLU A 133 12.04 -11.37 -15.98
C GLU A 133 11.39 -10.02 -15.70
N LEU A 134 10.08 -10.00 -15.45
CA LEU A 134 9.34 -8.80 -15.06
C LEU A 134 9.89 -8.18 -13.76
N GLU A 135 10.17 -8.98 -12.74
CA GLU A 135 10.75 -8.51 -11.48
C GLU A 135 12.13 -7.86 -11.74
N THR A 136 12.98 -8.47 -12.54
CA THR A 136 14.31 -7.95 -12.89
C THR A 136 14.23 -6.65 -13.70
N ASP A 137 13.37 -6.62 -14.70
CA ASP A 137 13.21 -5.46 -15.60
C ASP A 137 12.55 -4.25 -14.90
N LEU A 138 11.66 -4.49 -13.94
CA LEU A 138 10.97 -3.44 -13.20
C LEU A 138 11.77 -2.92 -11.98
N GLU A 139 12.74 -3.67 -11.49
CA GLU A 139 13.54 -3.30 -10.31
C GLU A 139 14.18 -1.91 -10.42
N PRO A 140 14.78 -1.48 -11.56
CA PRO A 140 15.34 -0.14 -11.70
C PRO A 140 14.29 0.97 -11.57
N PHE A 141 13.04 0.71 -11.97
CA PHE A 141 11.95 1.68 -11.94
C PHE A 141 11.28 1.78 -10.58
N LYS A 142 11.37 0.75 -9.76
CA LYS A 142 10.72 0.67 -8.44
C LYS A 142 11.08 1.84 -7.53
N GLY A 143 12.38 2.13 -7.39
CA GLY A 143 12.83 3.25 -6.56
C GLY A 143 12.41 4.61 -7.11
N LEU A 144 12.48 4.81 -8.43
CA LEU A 144 12.06 6.03 -9.10
C LEU A 144 10.56 6.26 -8.93
N LEU A 145 9.74 5.24 -9.20
CA LEU A 145 8.28 5.33 -9.09
C LEU A 145 7.83 5.52 -7.64
N LEU A 146 8.52 4.88 -6.68
CA LEU A 146 8.25 5.09 -5.26
C LEU A 146 8.58 6.54 -4.85
N GLY A 147 9.69 7.10 -5.33
CA GLY A 147 10.04 8.51 -5.10
C GLY A 147 8.98 9.47 -5.68
N LEU A 148 8.55 9.24 -6.92
CA LEU A 148 7.49 10.03 -7.55
C LEU A 148 6.15 9.90 -6.79
N PHE A 149 5.84 8.71 -6.30
CA PHE A 149 4.65 8.50 -5.46
C PHE A 149 4.69 9.36 -4.20
N PHE A 150 5.80 9.36 -3.45
CA PHE A 150 5.91 10.18 -2.24
C PHE A 150 5.88 11.68 -2.53
N ILE A 151 6.44 12.13 -3.66
CA ILE A 151 6.33 13.52 -4.11
C ILE A 151 4.87 13.86 -4.39
N ALA A 152 4.15 13.03 -5.15
CA ALA A 152 2.75 13.24 -5.49
C ALA A 152 1.86 13.26 -4.23
N VAL A 153 2.09 12.36 -3.28
CA VAL A 153 1.40 12.35 -1.98
C VAL A 153 1.68 13.63 -1.20
N GLY A 154 2.95 14.05 -1.12
CA GLY A 154 3.32 15.31 -0.45
C GLY A 154 2.63 16.52 -1.05
N MET A 155 2.52 16.58 -2.38
CA MET A 155 1.82 17.65 -3.10
C MET A 155 0.30 17.61 -2.92
N SER A 156 -0.28 16.47 -2.57
CA SER A 156 -1.72 16.33 -2.34
C SER A 156 -2.16 16.81 -0.94
N ILE A 157 -1.22 17.06 -0.02
CA ILE A 157 -1.51 17.53 1.33
C ILE A 157 -1.87 19.02 1.28
N ASP A 158 -3.04 19.38 1.79
CA ASP A 158 -3.38 20.77 2.06
C ASP A 158 -2.70 21.23 3.34
N PHE A 159 -1.55 21.86 3.20
CA PHE A 159 -0.78 22.38 4.34
C PHE A 159 -1.50 23.47 5.10
N ALA A 160 -2.43 24.21 4.48
CA ALA A 160 -3.23 25.21 5.18
C ALA A 160 -4.12 24.54 6.24
N VAL A 161 -4.76 23.42 5.91
CA VAL A 161 -5.57 22.63 6.87
C VAL A 161 -4.68 22.05 7.97
N VAL A 162 -3.50 21.52 7.62
CA VAL A 162 -2.57 20.93 8.59
C VAL A 162 -2.05 21.97 9.58
N PHE A 163 -1.63 23.15 9.11
CA PHE A 163 -1.11 24.21 9.95
C PHE A 163 -2.22 24.94 10.75
N ALA A 164 -3.45 24.92 10.28
CA ALA A 164 -4.57 25.46 11.04
C ALA A 164 -4.90 24.63 12.30
N GLN A 165 -4.57 23.31 12.28
CA GLN A 165 -4.94 22.38 13.36
C GLN A 165 -3.77 21.46 13.78
N PRO A 166 -2.60 22.01 14.16
CA PRO A 166 -1.41 21.19 14.45
C PRO A 166 -1.62 20.27 15.65
N GLY A 167 -2.40 20.68 16.65
CA GLY A 167 -2.76 19.85 17.81
C GLY A 167 -3.59 18.64 17.42
N LEU A 168 -4.52 18.78 16.47
CA LEU A 168 -5.32 17.68 15.97
C LEU A 168 -4.46 16.70 15.18
N VAL A 169 -3.56 17.19 14.31
CA VAL A 169 -2.62 16.33 13.59
C VAL A 169 -1.74 15.54 14.57
N ALA A 170 -1.18 16.20 15.57
CA ALA A 170 -0.39 15.54 16.61
C ALA A 170 -1.22 14.48 17.37
N ALA A 171 -2.45 14.78 17.73
CA ALA A 171 -3.34 13.83 18.40
C ALA A 171 -3.67 12.60 17.52
N ILE A 172 -3.93 12.82 16.22
CA ILE A 172 -4.18 11.73 15.26
C ILE A 172 -2.91 10.85 15.12
N VAL A 173 -1.72 11.47 14.94
CA VAL A 173 -0.44 10.73 14.83
C VAL A 173 -0.19 9.89 16.07
N LEU A 174 -0.26 10.50 17.25
CA LEU A 174 -0.01 9.80 18.52
C LEU A 174 -1.05 8.72 18.79
N GLY A 175 -2.33 9.01 18.58
CA GLY A 175 -3.41 8.04 18.73
C GLY A 175 -3.24 6.85 17.79
N PHE A 176 -2.93 7.11 16.53
CA PHE A 176 -2.69 6.09 15.52
C PHE A 176 -1.48 5.19 15.88
N LEU A 177 -0.34 5.80 16.22
CA LEU A 177 0.86 5.06 16.62
C LEU A 177 0.61 4.24 17.89
N LEU A 178 -0.09 4.81 18.87
CA LEU A 178 -0.41 4.13 20.14
C LEU A 178 -1.32 2.92 19.91
N VAL A 179 -2.42 3.09 19.18
CA VAL A 179 -3.35 1.99 18.88
C VAL A 179 -2.64 0.88 18.13
N LYS A 180 -1.89 1.21 17.07
CA LYS A 180 -1.10 0.21 16.33
C LYS A 180 -0.05 -0.46 17.21
N ALA A 181 0.67 0.29 18.03
CA ALA A 181 1.67 -0.28 18.93
C ALA A 181 1.05 -1.28 19.91
N ILE A 182 -0.12 -0.97 20.49
CA ILE A 182 -0.85 -1.87 21.38
C ILE A 182 -1.25 -3.15 20.63
N VAL A 183 -1.88 -3.03 19.46
CA VAL A 183 -2.32 -4.18 18.65
C VAL A 183 -1.12 -5.03 18.24
N LEU A 184 -0.04 -4.42 17.76
CA LEU A 184 1.17 -5.14 17.37
C LEU A 184 1.87 -5.80 18.53
N MET A 185 1.85 -5.19 19.71
CA MET A 185 2.38 -5.81 20.94
C MET A 185 1.58 -7.06 21.34
N VAL A 186 0.25 -7.03 21.17
CA VAL A 186 -0.61 -8.20 21.39
C VAL A 186 -0.28 -9.29 20.37
N ILE A 187 -0.15 -8.94 19.10
CA ILE A 187 0.24 -9.88 18.04
C ILE A 187 1.62 -10.48 18.32
N ALA A 188 2.62 -9.65 18.69
CA ALA A 188 3.97 -10.11 19.02
C ALA A 188 4.02 -11.08 20.21
N ARG A 189 3.05 -11.02 21.13
CA ARG A 189 2.93 -11.99 22.21
C ARG A 189 2.42 -13.36 21.74
N GLY A 190 1.61 -13.38 20.69
CA GLY A 190 1.10 -14.61 20.08
C GLY A 190 2.07 -15.25 19.07
N MET A 191 3.08 -14.52 18.64
CA MET A 191 4.10 -14.98 17.69
C MET A 191 5.37 -15.45 18.44
N PRO A 192 6.20 -16.32 17.86
CA PRO A 192 7.45 -16.77 18.45
C PRO A 192 8.55 -15.69 18.39
N ILE A 193 8.22 -14.46 18.81
CA ILE A 193 9.14 -13.31 18.81
C ILE A 193 9.71 -13.14 20.23
N PRO A 194 11.04 -13.25 20.41
CA PRO A 194 11.70 -13.02 21.67
C PRO A 194 11.38 -11.64 22.26
N LEU A 195 11.35 -11.53 23.59
CA LEU A 195 11.00 -10.27 24.25
C LEU A 195 11.90 -9.10 23.83
N ALA A 196 13.20 -9.36 23.64
CA ALA A 196 14.18 -8.37 23.19
C ALA A 196 13.93 -7.85 21.76
N GLU A 197 13.31 -8.65 20.89
CA GLU A 197 13.04 -8.29 19.49
C GLU A 197 11.67 -7.62 19.29
N ARG A 198 10.74 -7.76 20.25
CA ARG A 198 9.37 -7.19 20.14
C ARG A 198 9.33 -5.67 19.91
N PRO A 199 10.19 -4.84 20.56
CA PRO A 199 10.21 -3.42 20.30
C PRO A 199 10.52 -3.09 18.84
N VAL A 200 11.46 -3.80 18.21
CA VAL A 200 11.81 -3.61 16.80
C VAL A 200 10.61 -3.94 15.90
N PHE A 201 9.97 -5.09 16.15
CA PHE A 201 8.76 -5.49 15.44
C PHE A 201 7.65 -4.44 15.54
N VAL A 202 7.38 -3.94 16.75
CA VAL A 202 6.33 -2.93 16.98
C VAL A 202 6.67 -1.60 16.32
N ILE A 203 7.88 -1.08 16.50
CA ILE A 203 8.28 0.23 15.99
C ILE A 203 8.23 0.25 14.45
N LEU A 204 8.72 -0.80 13.79
CA LEU A 204 8.74 -0.88 12.32
C LEU A 204 7.35 -0.97 11.70
N LEU A 205 6.39 -1.59 12.40
CA LEU A 205 5.03 -1.78 11.88
C LEU A 205 4.02 -0.75 12.41
N ALA A 206 4.32 -0.02 13.50
CA ALA A 206 3.39 0.94 14.10
C ALA A 206 3.14 2.16 13.20
N GLN A 207 4.07 2.50 12.33
CA GLN A 207 3.89 3.56 11.33
C GLN A 207 2.73 3.28 10.36
N GLY A 208 2.23 4.32 9.69
CA GLY A 208 1.32 4.17 8.55
C GLY A 208 2.05 3.48 7.39
N GLY A 209 1.37 2.57 6.71
CA GLY A 209 1.89 2.01 5.47
C GLY A 209 1.56 2.92 4.28
N GLU A 210 2.29 2.74 3.17
CA GLU A 210 2.08 3.46 1.90
C GLU A 210 0.66 3.28 1.35
N PHE A 211 0.04 2.14 1.57
CA PHE A 211 -1.35 1.92 1.17
C PHE A 211 -2.35 2.81 1.94
N GLY A 212 -1.99 3.34 3.11
CA GLY A 212 -2.81 4.32 3.82
C GLY A 212 -3.13 5.55 2.97
N PHE A 213 -2.14 6.07 2.23
CA PHE A 213 -2.34 7.20 1.31
C PHE A 213 -3.36 6.86 0.22
N VAL A 214 -3.20 5.69 -0.40
CA VAL A 214 -4.06 5.22 -1.48
C VAL A 214 -5.49 5.00 -1.00
N VAL A 215 -5.66 4.41 0.19
CA VAL A 215 -6.97 4.15 0.81
C VAL A 215 -7.68 5.45 1.15
N PHE A 216 -7.00 6.43 1.74
CA PHE A 216 -7.62 7.72 2.08
C PHE A 216 -7.97 8.54 0.84
N GLN A 217 -7.14 8.53 -0.20
CA GLN A 217 -7.48 9.16 -1.48
C GLN A 217 -8.67 8.47 -2.15
N ALA A 218 -8.74 7.16 -2.14
CA ALA A 218 -9.87 6.41 -2.68
C ALA A 218 -11.17 6.70 -1.88
N ALA A 219 -11.08 6.79 -0.55
CA ALA A 219 -12.19 7.14 0.32
C ALA A 219 -12.71 8.57 0.05
N GLN A 220 -11.80 9.52 -0.19
CA GLN A 220 -12.16 10.88 -0.59
C GLN A 220 -12.84 10.91 -1.97
N GLN A 221 -12.28 10.21 -2.97
CA GLN A 221 -12.86 10.13 -4.31
C GLN A 221 -14.24 9.47 -4.30
N ALA A 222 -14.47 8.48 -3.43
CA ALA A 222 -15.76 7.84 -3.22
C ALA A 222 -16.73 8.69 -2.39
N GLY A 223 -16.30 9.85 -1.85
CA GLY A 223 -17.12 10.70 -0.99
C GLY A 223 -17.38 10.15 0.41
N VAL A 224 -16.60 9.15 0.85
CA VAL A 224 -16.69 8.57 2.21
C VAL A 224 -16.14 9.53 3.25
N ILE A 225 -15.08 10.27 2.91
CA ILE A 225 -14.48 11.33 3.72
C ILE A 225 -14.34 12.60 2.88
N ASP A 226 -14.33 13.75 3.54
CA ASP A 226 -14.08 15.04 2.87
C ASP A 226 -12.60 15.30 2.65
N GLY A 227 -12.26 16.32 1.83
CA GLY A 227 -10.89 16.67 1.50
C GLY A 227 -10.07 17.12 2.71
N ALA A 228 -10.67 17.79 3.68
CA ALA A 228 -9.98 18.26 4.88
C ALA A 228 -9.57 17.07 5.77
N VAL A 229 -10.48 16.14 6.00
CA VAL A 229 -10.20 14.89 6.74
C VAL A 229 -9.15 14.06 6.00
N SER A 230 -9.25 13.92 4.69
CA SER A 230 -8.26 13.21 3.87
C SER A 230 -6.87 13.83 4.05
N SER A 231 -6.73 15.15 3.95
CA SER A 231 -5.45 15.86 4.12
C SER A 231 -4.86 15.65 5.52
N LEU A 232 -5.68 15.69 6.57
CA LEU A 232 -5.21 15.43 7.94
C LEU A 232 -4.72 13.98 8.11
N LEU A 233 -5.44 13.00 7.58
CA LEU A 233 -5.08 11.59 7.67
C LEU A 233 -3.83 11.28 6.85
N VAL A 234 -3.72 11.81 5.63
CA VAL A 234 -2.53 11.68 4.77
C VAL A 234 -1.31 12.29 5.44
N ALA A 235 -1.44 13.51 6.00
CA ALA A 235 -0.38 14.16 6.75
C ALA A 235 0.03 13.33 7.99
N ALA A 236 -0.93 12.78 8.72
CA ALA A 236 -0.65 11.94 9.89
C ALA A 236 0.11 10.66 9.51
N VAL A 237 -0.25 10.00 8.41
CA VAL A 237 0.50 8.84 7.89
C VAL A 237 1.93 9.25 7.53
N ALA A 238 2.12 10.34 6.77
CA ALA A 238 3.42 10.83 6.37
C ALA A 238 4.32 11.14 7.60
N VAL A 239 3.78 11.85 8.59
CA VAL A 239 4.50 12.16 9.84
C VAL A 239 4.85 10.88 10.60
N SER A 240 3.94 9.91 10.68
CA SER A 240 4.20 8.62 11.35
C SER A 240 5.34 7.84 10.69
N MET A 241 5.45 7.91 9.36
CA MET A 241 6.55 7.28 8.61
C MET A 241 7.90 7.94 8.89
N LEU A 242 7.92 9.26 9.09
CA LEU A 242 9.13 9.99 9.48
C LEU A 242 9.55 9.68 10.93
N ILE A 243 8.60 9.49 11.83
CA ILE A 243 8.88 9.20 13.25
C ILE A 243 9.47 7.79 13.42
N SER A 244 9.09 6.81 12.62
CA SER A 244 9.46 5.41 12.82
C SER A 244 10.97 5.16 12.80
N PRO A 245 11.77 5.65 11.82
CA PRO A 245 13.22 5.49 11.84
C PRO A 245 13.86 6.18 13.04
N LEU A 246 13.36 7.37 13.44
CA LEU A 246 13.83 8.09 14.61
C LEU A 246 13.54 7.32 15.90
N ALA A 247 12.33 6.78 16.03
CA ALA A 247 11.96 5.95 17.17
C ALA A 247 12.84 4.70 17.28
N LEU A 248 13.22 4.11 16.14
CA LEU A 248 14.11 2.96 16.13
C LEU A 248 15.52 3.31 16.60
N VAL A 249 16.09 4.43 16.16
CA VAL A 249 17.39 4.92 16.63
C VAL A 249 17.36 5.19 18.14
N LEU A 250 16.28 5.76 18.65
CA LEU A 250 16.10 5.98 20.08
C LEU A 250 15.97 4.66 20.86
N ALA A 251 15.24 3.69 20.29
CA ALA A 251 15.10 2.37 20.89
C ALA A 251 16.44 1.63 20.95
N ASP A 252 17.26 1.69 19.91
CA ASP A 252 18.61 1.11 19.92
C ASP A 252 19.48 1.68 21.01
N LYS A 253 19.37 2.98 21.25
CA LYS A 253 20.22 3.68 22.22
C LYS A 253 19.79 3.46 23.67
N TRP A 254 18.48 3.34 23.92
CA TRP A 254 17.95 3.42 25.28
C TRP A 254 17.17 2.17 25.72
N LEU A 255 16.49 1.49 24.80
CA LEU A 255 15.58 0.38 25.14
C LEU A 255 16.24 -0.98 24.94
N LEU A 256 16.82 -1.22 23.77
CA LEU A 256 17.40 -2.53 23.43
C LEU A 256 18.55 -2.96 24.37
N PRO A 257 19.47 -2.05 24.82
CA PRO A 257 20.51 -2.43 25.77
C PRO A 257 20.00 -2.86 27.16
N ARG A 258 18.75 -2.51 27.48
CA ARG A 258 18.11 -2.92 28.74
C ARG A 258 17.34 -4.23 28.65
N LEU A 259 17.13 -4.73 27.44
CA LEU A 259 16.39 -5.97 27.16
C LEU A 259 17.29 -7.12 26.71
N ALA A 260 18.54 -6.82 26.37
CA ALA A 260 19.62 -7.77 26.07
C ALA A 260 20.24 -8.28 27.38
#